data_9f60d2d88cf61fa4911b8f4d36d74214
#
_entry.id   9f60d2d88cf61fa4911b8f4d36d74214
#
_cell.length_a   1.000
_cell.length_b   1.000
_cell.length_c   1.000
_cell.angle_alpha   90.00
_cell.angle_beta   90.00
_cell.angle_gamma   90.00
#
_symmetry.space_group_name_H-M   'P 1'
#
loop_
_entity.id
_entity.type
_entity.pdbx_description
1 polymer ?
#
loop_
_entity_poly.entity_id
_entity_poly.type
_entity_poly.pdbx_seq_one_letter_code
_entity_poly.pdbx_strand_id
1 'polypeptide(L)'
;MHHYNTKTVYTDDVSSTSRLRVVHNVANGPNVDGILDGKMVLKGVAYKAISDYLEISSGIHNLSIYVSGTDKLIANWGLNLASGYAYTLIVHGLITDLKSIAPLLLQDNLICPAYGKAHVRFVHAAASIPAVDIYAGDGKVFSDVKYGETGNPTYLPVQAGQVQIYVTTTGSNQIALGPIPLQLSSGGIYTIIATGLLGDTTSPLSALISEDSKGSCIMMYL
;
A
#
# COMPACT_ATOMS: atom_id res chain seq x y z
N MET A 1 -21.43 57.15 15.90
CA MET A 1 -21.79 55.94 15.14
C MET A 1 -20.53 55.10 14.92
N HIS A 2 -20.36 54.02 15.69
CA HIS A 2 -19.22 53.11 15.52
C HIS A 2 -19.66 51.95 14.67
N HIS A 3 -19.12 51.81 13.47
CA HIS A 3 -19.31 50.62 12.65
C HIS A 3 -18.43 49.50 13.21
N TYR A 4 -19.07 48.46 13.78
CA TYR A 4 -18.40 47.20 14.05
C TYR A 4 -18.23 46.45 12.74
N ASN A 5 -16.98 46.28 12.32
CA ASN A 5 -16.59 45.47 11.18
C ASN A 5 -16.55 44.02 11.65
N THR A 6 -17.60 43.26 11.35
CA THR A 6 -17.64 41.79 11.59
C THR A 6 -16.68 41.15 10.62
N LYS A 7 -15.50 40.76 11.11
CA LYS A 7 -14.61 39.85 10.42
C LYS A 7 -15.31 38.52 10.20
N THR A 8 -15.70 38.23 8.96
CA THR A 8 -16.12 36.89 8.58
C THR A 8 -14.91 35.97 8.77
N VAL A 9 -14.95 35.12 9.77
CA VAL A 9 -13.99 34.04 9.94
C VAL A 9 -14.34 33.02 8.87
N TYR A 10 -13.55 32.95 7.81
CA TYR A 10 -13.55 31.79 6.93
C TYR A 10 -13.01 30.63 7.76
N THR A 11 -13.89 29.79 8.24
CA THR A 11 -13.50 28.45 8.65
C THR A 11 -13.08 27.74 7.35
N ASP A 12 -11.77 27.55 7.14
CA ASP A 12 -11.28 26.59 6.18
C ASP A 12 -12.03 25.29 6.45
N ASP A 13 -12.83 24.87 5.48
CA ASP A 13 -13.56 23.59 5.53
C ASP A 13 -12.49 22.50 5.39
N VAL A 14 -11.90 22.13 6.53
CA VAL A 14 -10.91 21.06 6.59
C VAL A 14 -11.61 19.84 6.02
N SER A 15 -11.20 19.39 4.85
CA SER A 15 -11.74 18.22 4.19
C SER A 15 -11.97 17.12 5.25
N SER A 16 -13.23 16.82 5.52
CA SER A 16 -13.61 15.77 6.46
C SER A 16 -13.45 14.37 5.87
N THR A 17 -12.74 14.26 4.75
CA THR A 17 -12.54 13.03 3.98
C THR A 17 -11.09 12.56 4.02
N SER A 18 -10.92 11.28 3.84
CA SER A 18 -9.68 10.58 3.56
C SER A 18 -9.85 9.72 2.30
N ARG A 19 -8.77 9.22 1.77
CA ARG A 19 -8.80 8.30 0.62
C ARG A 19 -8.25 6.95 1.05
N LEU A 20 -8.93 5.87 0.67
CA LEU A 20 -8.52 4.50 0.98
C LEU A 20 -8.53 3.67 -0.29
N ARG A 21 -7.42 2.99 -0.58
CA ARG A 21 -7.41 1.88 -1.55
C ARG A 21 -7.06 0.58 -0.84
N VAL A 22 -7.49 -0.53 -1.41
CA VAL A 22 -7.30 -1.85 -0.82
C VAL A 22 -6.53 -2.75 -1.79
N VAL A 23 -5.57 -3.50 -1.26
CA VAL A 23 -4.79 -4.52 -1.96
C VAL A 23 -5.15 -5.89 -1.39
N HIS A 24 -5.65 -6.78 -2.23
CA HIS A 24 -5.86 -8.16 -1.84
C HIS A 24 -4.58 -8.97 -2.02
N ASN A 25 -3.84 -9.20 -0.93
CA ASN A 25 -2.53 -9.87 -0.94
C ASN A 25 -2.52 -11.19 -0.16
N VAL A 26 -3.65 -11.91 -0.07
CA VAL A 26 -3.71 -13.26 0.50
C VAL A 26 -3.53 -14.28 -0.62
N ALA A 27 -2.33 -14.89 -0.68
CA ALA A 27 -1.99 -15.88 -1.71
C ALA A 27 -2.94 -17.10 -1.67
N ASN A 28 -3.35 -17.59 -2.85
CA ASN A 28 -4.35 -18.64 -3.01
C ASN A 28 -5.72 -18.33 -2.38
N GLY A 29 -5.96 -17.06 -1.98
CA GLY A 29 -7.24 -16.61 -1.44
C GLY A 29 -8.33 -16.54 -2.51
N PRO A 30 -9.61 -16.73 -2.14
CA PRO A 30 -10.72 -16.53 -3.03
C PRO A 30 -10.91 -15.05 -3.36
N ASN A 31 -11.71 -14.72 -4.37
CA ASN A 31 -12.20 -13.36 -4.56
C ASN A 31 -12.96 -12.91 -3.31
N VAL A 32 -12.83 -11.64 -2.96
CA VAL A 32 -13.41 -11.09 -1.73
C VAL A 32 -14.31 -9.89 -2.00
N ASP A 33 -15.29 -9.70 -1.13
CA ASP A 33 -16.11 -8.51 -1.03
C ASP A 33 -15.72 -7.74 0.24
N GLY A 34 -15.67 -6.41 0.15
CA GLY A 34 -15.36 -5.52 1.28
C GLY A 34 -16.57 -4.69 1.66
N ILE A 35 -16.95 -4.76 2.95
CA ILE A 35 -18.04 -4.00 3.55
C ILE A 35 -17.45 -3.05 4.57
N LEU A 36 -17.61 -1.74 4.34
CA LEU A 36 -17.18 -0.68 5.25
C LEU A 36 -18.42 -0.07 5.91
N ASP A 37 -18.49 -0.13 7.24
CA ASP A 37 -19.61 0.38 8.05
C ASP A 37 -20.99 -0.11 7.57
N GLY A 38 -21.06 -1.38 7.19
CA GLY A 38 -22.28 -2.00 6.68
C GLY A 38 -22.58 -1.74 5.19
N LYS A 39 -21.77 -0.94 4.50
CA LYS A 39 -21.93 -0.64 3.08
C LYS A 39 -20.89 -1.39 2.23
N MET A 40 -21.32 -2.08 1.18
CA MET A 40 -20.41 -2.70 0.23
C MET A 40 -19.62 -1.63 -0.53
N VAL A 41 -18.29 -1.66 -0.41
CA VAL A 41 -17.37 -0.71 -1.06
C VAL A 41 -16.44 -1.41 -2.07
N LEU A 42 -16.28 -2.73 -1.95
CA LEU A 42 -15.47 -3.56 -2.84
C LEU A 42 -16.27 -4.82 -3.18
N LYS A 43 -16.22 -5.27 -4.45
CA LYS A 43 -16.92 -6.47 -4.90
C LYS A 43 -16.04 -7.30 -5.82
N GLY A 44 -15.93 -8.60 -5.53
CA GLY A 44 -15.23 -9.57 -6.36
C GLY A 44 -13.74 -9.30 -6.53
N VAL A 45 -13.08 -8.72 -5.53
CA VAL A 45 -11.66 -8.36 -5.59
C VAL A 45 -10.81 -9.61 -5.62
N ALA A 46 -10.11 -9.85 -6.72
CA ALA A 46 -9.25 -11.01 -6.90
C ALA A 46 -7.90 -10.83 -6.19
N TYR A 47 -7.21 -11.94 -5.91
CA TYR A 47 -5.82 -11.91 -5.46
C TYR A 47 -4.94 -11.08 -6.40
N LYS A 48 -4.03 -10.27 -5.84
CA LYS A 48 -3.19 -9.27 -6.52
C LYS A 48 -3.93 -8.04 -7.08
N ALA A 49 -5.24 -7.94 -6.93
CA ALA A 49 -5.92 -6.72 -7.32
C ALA A 49 -5.63 -5.57 -6.35
N ILE A 50 -5.50 -4.37 -6.92
CA ILE A 50 -5.38 -3.09 -6.24
C ILE A 50 -6.59 -2.27 -6.65
N SER A 51 -7.40 -1.82 -5.70
CA SER A 51 -8.54 -0.95 -6.00
C SER A 51 -8.09 0.46 -6.37
N ASP A 52 -8.98 1.23 -6.99
CA ASP A 52 -8.83 2.69 -7.00
C ASP A 52 -9.00 3.24 -5.58
N TYR A 53 -8.61 4.51 -5.38
CA TYR A 53 -8.89 5.21 -4.14
C TYR A 53 -10.37 5.51 -4.01
N LEU A 54 -10.95 5.11 -2.89
CA LEU A 54 -12.30 5.43 -2.46
C LEU A 54 -12.23 6.65 -1.54
N GLU A 55 -13.10 7.63 -1.75
CA GLU A 55 -13.29 8.71 -0.79
C GLU A 55 -14.13 8.21 0.39
N ILE A 56 -13.57 8.34 1.59
CA ILE A 56 -14.15 7.86 2.83
C ILE A 56 -14.16 9.05 3.81
N SER A 57 -15.19 9.20 4.64
CA SER A 57 -15.14 10.15 5.76
C SER A 57 -13.92 9.87 6.63
N SER A 58 -13.35 10.90 7.26
CA SER A 58 -12.33 10.68 8.28
C SER A 58 -12.96 10.12 9.56
N GLY A 59 -12.19 9.37 10.34
CA GLY A 59 -12.65 8.79 11.61
C GLY A 59 -12.36 7.30 11.72
N ILE A 60 -13.08 6.66 12.63
CA ILE A 60 -12.99 5.21 12.88
C ILE A 60 -14.05 4.51 12.05
N HIS A 61 -13.61 3.51 11.27
CA HIS A 61 -14.43 2.69 10.39
C HIS A 61 -14.28 1.23 10.73
N ASN A 62 -15.31 0.43 10.44
CA ASN A 62 -15.28 -1.02 10.56
C ASN A 62 -15.26 -1.63 9.15
N LEU A 63 -14.19 -2.35 8.80
CA LEU A 63 -14.05 -3.06 7.54
C LEU A 63 -14.21 -4.56 7.75
N SER A 64 -15.19 -5.15 7.08
CA SER A 64 -15.42 -6.60 7.05
C SER A 64 -15.11 -7.14 5.66
N ILE A 65 -14.37 -8.25 5.59
CA ILE A 65 -14.02 -8.95 4.36
C ILE A 65 -14.73 -10.29 4.31
N TYR A 66 -15.45 -10.54 3.23
CA TYR A 66 -16.20 -11.77 2.98
C TYR A 66 -15.67 -12.50 1.75
N VAL A 67 -15.89 -13.82 1.68
CA VAL A 67 -15.75 -14.55 0.42
C VAL A 67 -16.81 -14.04 -0.54
N SER A 68 -16.38 -13.59 -1.73
CA SER A 68 -17.27 -12.93 -2.69
C SER A 68 -18.48 -13.79 -3.06
N GLY A 69 -19.64 -13.14 -3.04
CA GLY A 69 -20.92 -13.79 -3.33
C GLY A 69 -21.45 -14.71 -2.24
N THR A 70 -20.88 -14.67 -1.03
CA THR A 70 -21.32 -15.48 0.13
C THR A 70 -21.37 -14.64 1.41
N ASP A 71 -21.99 -15.19 2.47
CA ASP A 71 -22.01 -14.58 3.81
C ASP A 71 -20.83 -15.08 4.68
N LYS A 72 -19.83 -15.73 4.09
CA LYS A 72 -18.68 -16.25 4.83
C LYS A 72 -17.70 -15.12 5.15
N LEU A 73 -17.69 -14.67 6.39
CA LEU A 73 -16.74 -13.71 6.92
C LEU A 73 -15.33 -14.31 6.97
N ILE A 74 -14.35 -13.60 6.43
CA ILE A 74 -12.92 -13.93 6.52
C ILE A 74 -12.29 -13.17 7.69
N ALA A 75 -12.53 -11.84 7.76
CA ALA A 75 -11.92 -10.98 8.76
C ALA A 75 -12.72 -9.69 8.95
N ASN A 76 -12.49 -9.04 10.11
CA ASN A 76 -13.09 -7.76 10.46
C ASN A 76 -12.08 -6.92 11.25
N TRP A 77 -11.93 -5.63 10.91
CA TRP A 77 -11.00 -4.72 11.56
C TRP A 77 -11.53 -3.31 11.70
N GLY A 78 -11.14 -2.65 12.80
CA GLY A 78 -11.26 -1.20 12.93
C GLY A 78 -10.13 -0.50 12.17
N LEU A 79 -10.47 0.51 11.37
CA LEU A 79 -9.54 1.39 10.67
C LEU A 79 -9.70 2.81 11.21
N ASN A 80 -8.59 3.49 11.50
CA ASN A 80 -8.60 4.90 11.86
C ASN A 80 -8.00 5.72 10.71
N LEU A 81 -8.82 6.51 10.03
CA LEU A 81 -8.45 7.30 8.85
C LEU A 81 -8.46 8.79 9.22
N ALA A 82 -7.29 9.41 9.28
CA ALA A 82 -7.16 10.83 9.55
C ALA A 82 -7.57 11.68 8.34
N SER A 83 -8.18 12.84 8.61
CA SER A 83 -8.65 13.79 7.59
C SER A 83 -7.51 14.28 6.69
N GLY A 84 -7.78 14.34 5.39
CA GLY A 84 -6.85 14.87 4.38
C GLY A 84 -5.77 13.90 3.92
N TYR A 85 -5.71 12.68 4.48
CA TYR A 85 -4.70 11.68 4.11
C TYR A 85 -5.22 10.63 3.13
N ALA A 86 -4.30 10.03 2.40
CA ALA A 86 -4.52 8.85 1.59
C ALA A 86 -3.89 7.62 2.26
N TYR A 87 -4.53 6.47 2.10
CA TYR A 87 -4.09 5.21 2.71
C TYR A 87 -4.13 4.06 1.72
N THR A 88 -3.15 3.19 1.84
CA THR A 88 -3.15 1.85 1.21
C THR A 88 -3.34 0.81 2.30
N LEU A 89 -4.43 0.06 2.23
CA LEU A 89 -4.67 -1.11 3.08
C LEU A 89 -4.27 -2.36 2.32
N ILE A 90 -3.27 -3.07 2.81
CA ILE A 90 -2.85 -4.37 2.27
C ILE A 90 -3.42 -5.46 3.18
N VAL A 91 -4.33 -6.27 2.65
CA VAL A 91 -4.83 -7.47 3.36
C VAL A 91 -3.90 -8.62 3.02
N HIS A 92 -3.16 -9.11 4.00
CA HIS A 92 -2.16 -10.16 3.81
C HIS A 92 -2.33 -11.30 4.82
N GLY A 93 -1.66 -12.42 4.61
CA GLY A 93 -1.74 -13.60 5.45
C GLY A 93 -1.79 -14.89 4.61
N LEU A 94 -2.14 -15.99 5.25
CA LEU A 94 -2.29 -17.30 4.63
C LEU A 94 -3.75 -17.74 4.66
N ILE A 95 -4.30 -18.11 3.52
CA ILE A 95 -5.69 -18.60 3.45
C ILE A 95 -5.88 -19.91 4.22
N THR A 96 -4.82 -20.69 4.41
CA THR A 96 -4.79 -21.92 5.22
C THR A 96 -4.81 -21.66 6.73
N ASP A 97 -4.49 -20.42 7.15
CA ASP A 97 -4.59 -19.96 8.53
C ASP A 97 -5.27 -18.60 8.59
N LEU A 98 -6.60 -18.60 8.73
CA LEU A 98 -7.40 -17.36 8.76
C LEU A 98 -7.01 -16.41 9.90
N LYS A 99 -6.38 -16.91 10.97
CA LYS A 99 -5.91 -16.06 12.07
C LYS A 99 -4.68 -15.24 11.70
N SER A 100 -3.94 -15.66 10.67
CA SER A 100 -2.79 -14.92 10.13
C SER A 100 -3.22 -13.76 9.22
N ILE A 101 -4.48 -13.72 8.78
CA ILE A 101 -4.97 -12.66 7.90
C ILE A 101 -5.09 -11.37 8.69
N ALA A 102 -4.31 -10.38 8.30
CA ALA A 102 -4.17 -9.11 8.98
C ALA A 102 -4.20 -7.92 8.00
N PRO A 103 -4.64 -6.74 8.48
CA PRO A 103 -4.57 -5.51 7.72
C PRO A 103 -3.22 -4.83 7.97
N LEU A 104 -2.56 -4.40 6.92
CA LEU A 104 -1.44 -3.47 6.98
C LEU A 104 -1.90 -2.13 6.40
N LEU A 105 -2.26 -1.20 7.27
CA LEU A 105 -2.71 0.13 6.88
C LEU A 105 -1.52 1.08 6.78
N LEU A 106 -1.23 1.57 5.60
CA LEU A 106 -0.10 2.44 5.31
C LEU A 106 -0.60 3.82 4.87
N GLN A 107 -0.13 4.87 5.50
CA GLN A 107 -0.35 6.23 5.02
C GLN A 107 0.51 6.47 3.77
N ASP A 108 -0.10 6.99 2.72
CA ASP A 108 0.56 7.28 1.46
C ASP A 108 1.11 8.72 1.48
N ASN A 109 2.41 8.84 1.19
CA ASN A 109 3.03 10.15 1.01
C ASN A 109 2.97 10.54 -0.47
N LEU A 110 2.05 11.43 -0.81
CA LEU A 110 1.84 11.89 -2.18
C LEU A 110 2.56 13.22 -2.50
N ILE A 111 3.55 13.61 -1.68
CA ILE A 111 4.39 14.78 -1.94
C ILE A 111 5.29 14.50 -3.15
N CYS A 112 5.31 15.43 -4.11
CA CYS A 112 6.10 15.28 -5.33
C CYS A 112 7.58 15.08 -5.02
N PRO A 113 8.22 14.05 -5.57
CA PRO A 113 9.66 13.92 -5.58
C PRO A 113 10.33 15.11 -6.29
N ALA A 114 11.58 15.42 -5.93
CA ALA A 114 12.39 16.39 -6.65
C ALA A 114 12.55 16.00 -8.13
N TYR A 115 12.78 16.98 -8.98
CA TYR A 115 12.99 16.74 -10.41
C TYR A 115 14.09 15.71 -10.67
N GLY A 116 13.84 14.77 -11.59
CA GLY A 116 14.72 13.65 -11.89
C GLY A 116 14.70 12.53 -10.86
N LYS A 117 13.89 12.63 -9.81
CA LYS A 117 13.72 11.61 -8.77
C LYS A 117 12.34 10.97 -8.83
N ALA A 118 12.25 9.79 -8.23
CA ALA A 118 11.01 9.11 -7.87
C ALA A 118 11.07 8.74 -6.38
N HIS A 119 9.94 8.54 -5.74
CA HIS A 119 9.86 7.94 -4.41
C HIS A 119 9.43 6.48 -4.52
N VAL A 120 10.10 5.60 -3.81
CA VAL A 120 9.79 4.16 -3.79
C VAL A 120 9.60 3.70 -2.36
N ARG A 121 8.48 3.02 -2.10
CA ARG A 121 8.20 2.26 -0.89
C ARG A 121 8.26 0.77 -1.22
N PHE A 122 8.90 -0.01 -0.35
CA PHE A 122 8.86 -1.47 -0.41
C PHE A 122 8.05 -2.01 0.76
N VAL A 123 7.21 -3.00 0.50
CA VAL A 123 6.37 -3.69 1.49
C VAL A 123 6.63 -5.19 1.39
N HIS A 124 7.01 -5.80 2.50
CA HIS A 124 7.17 -7.23 2.57
C HIS A 124 5.87 -7.90 3.02
N ALA A 125 5.08 -8.38 2.07
CA ALA A 125 3.81 -9.05 2.34
C ALA A 125 3.75 -10.49 1.78
N ALA A 126 4.91 -11.12 1.50
CA ALA A 126 5.05 -12.52 1.12
C ALA A 126 5.23 -13.38 2.36
N ALA A 127 4.17 -14.09 2.79
CA ALA A 127 4.10 -14.76 4.08
C ALA A 127 5.04 -15.96 4.26
N SER A 128 5.65 -16.47 3.18
CA SER A 128 6.46 -17.70 3.20
C SER A 128 7.96 -17.46 3.23
N ILE A 129 8.42 -16.20 3.27
CA ILE A 129 9.85 -15.88 3.33
C ILE A 129 10.17 -15.06 4.58
N PRO A 130 11.38 -15.25 5.17
CA PRO A 130 11.82 -14.48 6.33
C PRO A 130 12.07 -13.01 5.94
N ALA A 131 12.65 -12.23 6.87
CA ALA A 131 13.09 -10.87 6.60
C ALA A 131 14.00 -10.79 5.37
N VAL A 132 13.88 -9.68 4.62
CA VAL A 132 14.51 -9.52 3.31
C VAL A 132 15.35 -8.25 3.21
N ASP A 133 16.37 -8.33 2.38
CA ASP A 133 17.15 -7.18 1.90
C ASP A 133 16.75 -6.87 0.46
N ILE A 134 16.62 -5.59 0.12
CA ILE A 134 16.22 -5.14 -1.21
C ILE A 134 17.35 -4.36 -1.87
N TYR A 135 17.64 -4.70 -3.11
CA TYR A 135 18.66 -4.07 -3.93
C TYR A 135 18.03 -3.39 -5.14
N ALA A 136 18.55 -2.22 -5.49
CA ALA A 136 18.25 -1.52 -6.74
C ALA A 136 19.56 -1.43 -7.56
N GLY A 137 19.66 -2.18 -8.66
CA GLY A 137 20.95 -2.45 -9.31
C GLY A 137 21.89 -3.14 -8.31
N ASP A 138 23.13 -2.63 -8.18
CA ASP A 138 24.13 -3.21 -7.28
C ASP A 138 24.04 -2.66 -5.83
N GLY A 139 23.16 -1.69 -5.58
CA GLY A 139 23.04 -1.03 -4.27
C GLY A 139 21.93 -1.60 -3.40
N LYS A 140 22.26 -1.94 -2.13
CA LYS A 140 21.25 -2.28 -1.13
C LYS A 140 20.49 -1.01 -0.74
N VAL A 141 19.17 -1.01 -0.91
CA VAL A 141 18.30 0.15 -0.65
C VAL A 141 17.46 0.01 0.61
N PHE A 142 17.08 -1.22 0.98
CA PHE A 142 16.44 -1.53 2.26
C PHE A 142 17.07 -2.79 2.87
N SER A 143 17.11 -2.86 4.19
CA SER A 143 17.70 -3.97 4.93
C SER A 143 16.74 -4.50 5.97
N ASP A 144 16.75 -5.81 6.20
CA ASP A 144 16.02 -6.49 7.27
C ASP A 144 14.53 -6.13 7.35
N VAL A 145 13.87 -6.05 6.19
CA VAL A 145 12.44 -5.76 6.13
C VAL A 145 11.68 -7.04 6.49
N LYS A 146 11.01 -7.01 7.64
CA LYS A 146 10.26 -8.17 8.15
C LYS A 146 8.92 -8.30 7.47
N TYR A 147 8.36 -9.52 7.49
CA TYR A 147 7.02 -9.77 7.01
C TYR A 147 5.99 -8.87 7.72
N GLY A 148 5.12 -8.24 6.94
CA GLY A 148 4.14 -7.26 7.42
C GLY A 148 4.71 -5.85 7.65
N GLU A 149 5.94 -5.57 7.22
CA GLU A 149 6.59 -4.28 7.40
C GLU A 149 6.94 -3.60 6.07
N THR A 150 7.27 -2.31 6.16
CA THR A 150 7.84 -1.52 5.06
C THR A 150 9.34 -1.35 5.26
N GLY A 151 10.06 -1.04 4.17
CA GLY A 151 11.43 -0.56 4.26
C GLY A 151 11.53 0.73 5.10
N ASN A 152 12.72 1.00 5.63
CA ASN A 152 13.02 2.22 6.39
C ASN A 152 14.14 3.00 5.67
N PRO A 153 13.91 4.28 5.27
CA PRO A 153 12.66 5.04 5.43
C PRO A 153 11.49 4.46 4.62
N THR A 154 10.25 4.77 5.02
CA THR A 154 9.05 4.24 4.34
C THR A 154 9.04 4.56 2.84
N TYR A 155 9.44 5.77 2.46
CA TYR A 155 9.68 6.14 1.06
C TYR A 155 11.13 6.57 0.88
N LEU A 156 11.81 5.97 -0.10
CA LEU A 156 13.19 6.28 -0.47
C LEU A 156 13.20 7.09 -1.77
N PRO A 157 13.85 8.28 -1.79
CA PRO A 157 14.08 9.00 -3.04
C PRO A 157 15.15 8.30 -3.86
N VAL A 158 14.83 7.91 -5.10
CA VAL A 158 15.73 7.24 -6.04
C VAL A 158 15.81 8.01 -7.36
N GLN A 159 16.85 7.77 -8.17
CA GLN A 159 16.90 8.33 -9.52
C GLN A 159 15.77 7.73 -10.39
N ALA A 160 15.08 8.60 -11.15
CA ALA A 160 14.17 8.17 -12.18
C ALA A 160 14.94 7.46 -13.31
N GLY A 161 14.31 6.51 -13.99
CA GLY A 161 14.89 5.72 -15.05
C GLY A 161 14.61 4.24 -14.89
N GLN A 162 15.33 3.44 -15.67
CA GLN A 162 15.26 1.97 -15.58
C GLN A 162 16.14 1.47 -14.42
N VAL A 163 15.58 0.58 -13.62
CA VAL A 163 16.30 -0.08 -12.52
C VAL A 163 15.85 -1.55 -12.44
N GLN A 164 16.75 -2.42 -12.01
CA GLN A 164 16.41 -3.80 -11.66
C GLN A 164 16.37 -3.95 -10.15
N ILE A 165 15.29 -4.51 -9.64
CA ILE A 165 15.10 -4.78 -8.21
C ILE A 165 15.38 -6.26 -7.95
N TYR A 166 16.15 -6.53 -6.90
CA TYR A 166 16.42 -7.86 -6.37
C TYR A 166 16.02 -7.92 -4.92
N VAL A 167 15.46 -9.03 -4.50
CA VAL A 167 15.13 -9.33 -3.11
C VAL A 167 15.91 -10.55 -2.68
N THR A 168 16.69 -10.45 -1.62
CA THR A 168 17.39 -11.57 -0.98
C THR A 168 16.84 -11.79 0.41
N THR A 169 17.02 -12.96 0.99
CA THR A 169 16.78 -13.15 2.42
C THR A 169 17.89 -12.45 3.20
N THR A 170 17.52 -11.78 4.31
CA THR A 170 18.47 -11.05 5.16
C THR A 170 19.64 -11.93 5.57
N GLY A 171 20.85 -11.40 5.41
CA GLY A 171 22.09 -12.13 5.73
C GLY A 171 22.51 -13.19 4.70
N SER A 172 21.83 -13.28 3.56
CA SER A 172 22.14 -14.20 2.46
C SER A 172 22.33 -13.44 1.15
N ASN A 173 23.16 -13.98 0.27
CA ASN A 173 23.28 -13.51 -1.12
C ASN A 173 22.32 -14.25 -2.07
N GLN A 174 21.50 -15.17 -1.55
CA GLN A 174 20.56 -15.93 -2.37
C GLN A 174 19.39 -15.04 -2.77
N ILE A 175 19.19 -14.88 -4.07
CA ILE A 175 18.06 -14.13 -4.63
C ILE A 175 16.79 -14.95 -4.39
N ALA A 176 15.87 -14.39 -3.61
CA ALA A 176 14.54 -14.94 -3.39
C ALA A 176 13.57 -14.47 -4.48
N LEU A 177 13.72 -13.22 -4.98
CA LEU A 177 12.86 -12.67 -6.03
C LEU A 177 13.65 -11.68 -6.89
N GLY A 178 13.51 -11.79 -8.20
CA GLY A 178 14.16 -10.89 -9.15
C GLY A 178 15.02 -11.60 -10.20
N PRO A 179 15.62 -10.87 -11.16
CA PRO A 179 15.48 -9.42 -11.33
C PRO A 179 14.06 -8.98 -11.74
N ILE A 180 13.60 -7.89 -11.14
CA ILE A 180 12.33 -7.24 -11.50
C ILE A 180 12.67 -5.95 -12.23
N PRO A 181 12.43 -5.86 -13.54
CA PRO A 181 12.66 -4.62 -14.26
C PRO A 181 11.60 -3.59 -13.88
N LEU A 182 12.02 -2.39 -13.51
CA LEU A 182 11.16 -1.30 -13.10
C LEU A 182 11.54 -0.03 -13.85
N GLN A 183 10.54 0.63 -14.44
CA GLN A 183 10.68 1.94 -15.05
C GLN A 183 10.10 3.00 -14.09
N LEU A 184 10.96 3.86 -13.57
CA LEU A 184 10.57 4.94 -12.66
C LEU A 184 10.51 6.26 -13.41
N SER A 185 9.34 6.89 -13.45
CA SER A 185 9.15 8.22 -14.02
C SER A 185 9.62 9.30 -13.04
N SER A 186 10.14 10.41 -13.57
CA SER A 186 10.44 11.59 -12.76
C SER A 186 9.16 12.14 -12.13
N GLY A 187 9.16 12.35 -10.80
CA GLY A 187 7.98 12.75 -10.05
C GLY A 187 7.04 11.60 -9.68
N GLY A 188 7.32 10.37 -10.10
CA GLY A 188 6.52 9.19 -9.77
C GLY A 188 6.70 8.76 -8.31
N ILE A 189 5.64 8.23 -7.72
CA ILE A 189 5.61 7.65 -6.38
C ILE A 189 5.12 6.22 -6.50
N TYR A 190 5.92 5.27 -6.04
CA TYR A 190 5.68 3.84 -6.27
C TYR A 190 5.65 3.06 -4.97
N THR A 191 4.76 2.08 -4.91
CA THR A 191 4.78 1.02 -3.90
C THR A 191 5.05 -0.31 -4.57
N ILE A 192 6.08 -1.01 -4.11
CA ILE A 192 6.46 -2.36 -4.52
C ILE A 192 6.08 -3.31 -3.38
N ILE A 193 5.19 -4.25 -3.62
CA ILE A 193 4.70 -5.21 -2.62
C ILE A 193 5.20 -6.59 -2.99
N ALA A 194 6.07 -7.18 -2.18
CA ALA A 194 6.41 -8.59 -2.31
C ALA A 194 5.21 -9.45 -1.94
N THR A 195 4.83 -10.38 -2.80
CA THR A 195 3.63 -11.21 -2.68
C THR A 195 3.91 -12.65 -3.10
N GLY A 196 2.96 -13.53 -2.82
CA GLY A 196 3.05 -14.93 -3.19
C GLY A 196 3.72 -15.79 -2.13
N LEU A 197 3.96 -17.05 -2.50
CA LEU A 197 4.53 -18.09 -1.64
C LEU A 197 5.74 -18.73 -2.31
N LEU A 198 6.79 -18.97 -1.53
CA LEU A 198 7.98 -19.65 -2.02
C LEU A 198 7.65 -21.11 -2.38
N GLY A 199 7.96 -21.49 -3.63
CA GLY A 199 7.73 -22.84 -4.13
C GLY A 199 6.28 -23.17 -4.50
N ASP A 200 5.34 -22.23 -4.34
CA ASP A 200 3.95 -22.41 -4.76
C ASP A 200 3.83 -22.13 -6.28
N THR A 201 3.13 -23.02 -6.99
CA THR A 201 2.95 -22.90 -8.45
C THR A 201 1.73 -22.08 -8.85
N THR A 202 0.75 -21.95 -7.95
CA THR A 202 -0.49 -21.18 -8.18
C THR A 202 -0.30 -19.70 -7.87
N SER A 203 0.36 -19.43 -6.75
CA SER A 203 0.69 -18.08 -6.30
C SER A 203 2.19 -17.94 -6.04
N PRO A 204 3.04 -18.04 -7.08
CA PRO A 204 4.49 -17.98 -6.89
C PRO A 204 4.92 -16.60 -6.39
N LEU A 205 6.09 -16.57 -5.71
CA LEU A 205 6.73 -15.32 -5.31
C LEU A 205 6.80 -14.34 -6.49
N SER A 206 6.35 -13.13 -6.26
CA SER A 206 6.32 -12.07 -7.26
C SER A 206 6.25 -10.70 -6.57
N ALA A 207 6.22 -9.63 -7.36
CA ALA A 207 5.97 -8.29 -6.87
C ALA A 207 4.72 -7.69 -7.53
N LEU A 208 3.93 -6.97 -6.75
CA LEU A 208 2.95 -6.01 -7.25
C LEU A 208 3.61 -4.64 -7.26
N ILE A 209 3.43 -3.88 -8.34
CA ILE A 209 3.94 -2.53 -8.47
C ILE A 209 2.75 -1.61 -8.67
N SER A 210 2.61 -0.62 -7.80
CA SER A 210 1.60 0.42 -7.90
C SER A 210 2.28 1.76 -8.05
N GLU A 211 1.82 2.56 -9.00
CA GLU A 211 2.12 3.99 -9.04
C GLU A 211 1.07 4.71 -8.20
N ASP A 212 1.50 5.24 -7.05
CA ASP A 212 0.59 5.79 -6.03
C ASP A 212 0.06 7.17 -6.44
N SER A 213 0.85 7.96 -7.14
CA SER A 213 0.49 9.32 -7.56
C SER A 213 -0.34 9.37 -8.84
N LYS A 214 -0.28 8.33 -9.70
CA LYS A 214 -0.85 8.35 -11.07
C LYS A 214 -0.62 9.69 -11.79
N GLY A 215 0.56 10.31 -11.60
CA GLY A 215 0.92 11.63 -12.16
C GLY A 215 0.34 12.84 -11.41
N SER A 216 -0.31 12.66 -10.28
CA SER A 216 -0.96 13.72 -9.49
C SER A 216 -0.36 13.81 -8.08
N CYS A 217 0.93 14.11 -7.97
CA CYS A 217 1.55 14.39 -6.69
C CYS A 217 1.25 15.83 -6.21
N ILE A 218 1.36 16.06 -4.90
CA ILE A 218 1.12 17.37 -4.26
C ILE A 218 2.43 18.16 -4.24
N MET A 219 2.49 19.32 -4.91
CA MET A 219 3.62 20.23 -4.77
C MET A 219 3.54 20.99 -3.45
N MET A 220 4.59 20.90 -2.64
CA MET A 220 4.76 21.85 -1.52
C MET A 220 5.47 23.08 -2.05
N TYR A 221 4.79 24.23 -2.02
CA TYR A 221 5.43 25.52 -2.21
C TYR A 221 6.08 25.90 -0.86
N LEU A 222 7.40 25.97 -0.83
CA LEU A 222 8.19 26.50 0.28
C LEU A 222 8.19 28.04 0.24
#